data_867e485d3ed4973e9a9f0afae3fca825
#
_entry.id   867e485d3ed4973e9a9f0afae3fca825
#
_cell.length_a   1.000
_cell.length_b   1.000
_cell.length_c   1.000
_cell.angle_alpha   90.00
_cell.angle_beta   90.00
_cell.angle_gamma   90.00
#
_symmetry.space_group_name_H-M   'P 1'
#
loop_
_entity.id
_entity.type
_entity.pdbx_description
1 polymer ?
#
loop_
_entity_poly.entity_id
_entity_poly.type
_entity_poly.pdbx_seq_one_letter_code
_entity_poly.pdbx_strand_id
1 'polypeptide(L)'
;MNILLIGSGGREHALAWAISDSPLCDRLVITPGNPGAAAFGKLANVAADDIDGLVTLAKTEAADIVVIGPEVPLVEGLSDRLEAEGIKAFGPSAAAAQLEGSKRFGREFCNRDNIPQRQWNYFTDADAAKAFAGTLTGGCVVKADGLAAGKGVTVCDTTEEAALSIDEMLGGRFGEASAQILVEERIS
;
A
#
# COMPACT_ATOMS: atom_id res chain seq x y z
N MET A 1 25.12 -11.76 4.78
CA MET A 1 24.06 -11.05 5.54
C MET A 1 22.89 -11.97 5.78
N ASN A 2 22.28 -11.89 6.98
CA ASN A 2 20.99 -12.49 7.25
C ASN A 2 19.91 -11.52 6.79
N ILE A 3 19.04 -11.95 5.91
CA ILE A 3 18.00 -11.11 5.29
C ILE A 3 16.63 -11.63 5.69
N LEU A 4 15.75 -10.76 6.17
CA LEU A 4 14.33 -11.05 6.38
C LEU A 4 13.53 -10.37 5.28
N LEU A 5 12.78 -11.13 4.49
CA LEU A 5 11.87 -10.63 3.46
C LEU A 5 10.42 -10.76 3.96
N ILE A 6 9.68 -9.67 3.95
CA ILE A 6 8.28 -9.62 4.37
C ILE A 6 7.37 -9.54 3.16
N GLY A 7 6.38 -10.43 3.14
CA GLY A 7 5.32 -10.50 2.13
C GLY A 7 5.11 -11.88 1.54
N SER A 8 4.07 -12.03 0.71
CA SER A 8 3.61 -13.33 0.20
C SER A 8 3.21 -13.30 -1.28
N GLY A 9 3.32 -12.17 -1.94
CA GLY A 9 2.91 -11.97 -3.32
C GLY A 9 3.95 -12.43 -4.36
N GLY A 10 3.61 -12.25 -5.64
CA GLY A 10 4.52 -12.54 -6.75
C GLY A 10 5.76 -11.63 -6.77
N ARG A 11 5.62 -10.39 -6.32
CA ARG A 11 6.73 -9.45 -6.14
C ARG A 11 7.74 -9.99 -5.13
N GLU A 12 7.28 -10.43 -3.97
CA GLU A 12 8.14 -10.99 -2.92
C GLU A 12 8.75 -12.33 -3.33
N HIS A 13 8.05 -13.13 -4.13
CA HIS A 13 8.62 -14.33 -4.74
C HIS A 13 9.81 -13.99 -5.66
N ALA A 14 9.67 -12.99 -6.53
CA ALA A 14 10.75 -12.53 -7.41
C ALA A 14 11.92 -11.93 -6.61
N LEU A 15 11.62 -11.18 -5.55
CA LEU A 15 12.64 -10.67 -4.63
C LEU A 15 13.38 -11.81 -3.92
N ALA A 16 12.67 -12.83 -3.43
CA ALA A 16 13.27 -13.99 -2.78
C ALA A 16 14.25 -14.72 -3.70
N TRP A 17 13.84 -14.93 -4.95
CA TRP A 17 14.73 -15.50 -5.97
C TRP A 17 15.98 -14.67 -6.17
N ALA A 18 15.84 -13.37 -6.44
CA ALA A 18 16.99 -12.50 -6.70
C ALA A 18 17.92 -12.35 -5.48
N ILE A 19 17.35 -12.26 -4.27
CA ILE A 19 18.13 -12.17 -3.02
C ILE A 19 18.89 -13.46 -2.75
N SER A 20 18.27 -14.63 -2.96
CA SER A 20 18.91 -15.92 -2.71
C SER A 20 20.09 -16.21 -3.62
N ASP A 21 20.12 -15.63 -4.84
CA ASP A 21 21.22 -15.74 -5.80
C ASP A 21 22.38 -14.76 -5.50
N SER A 22 22.21 -13.86 -4.55
CA SER A 22 23.23 -12.88 -4.18
C SER A 22 24.34 -13.48 -3.34
N PRO A 23 25.62 -13.27 -3.69
CA PRO A 23 26.74 -13.73 -2.87
C PRO A 23 26.84 -13.04 -1.50
N LEU A 24 26.06 -12.00 -1.26
CA LEU A 24 25.97 -11.29 0.02
C LEU A 24 24.90 -11.89 0.95
N CYS A 25 24.05 -12.78 0.46
CA CYS A 25 23.01 -13.43 1.22
C CYS A 25 23.51 -14.73 1.83
N ASP A 26 23.81 -14.73 3.13
CA ASP A 26 24.17 -15.94 3.85
C ASP A 26 22.94 -16.75 4.25
N ARG A 27 21.83 -16.05 4.58
CA ARG A 27 20.56 -16.66 4.99
C ARG A 27 19.38 -15.76 4.64
N LEU A 28 18.37 -16.36 4.03
CA LEU A 28 17.10 -15.70 3.73
C LEU A 28 15.96 -16.33 4.54
N VAL A 29 15.24 -15.51 5.30
CA VAL A 29 13.97 -15.86 5.96
C VAL A 29 12.87 -15.05 5.30
N ILE A 30 11.72 -15.67 5.02
CA ILE A 30 10.61 -15.06 4.29
C ILE A 30 9.33 -15.22 5.13
N THR A 31 8.58 -14.15 5.34
CA THR A 31 7.36 -14.21 6.16
C THR A 31 6.23 -13.35 5.59
N PRO A 32 4.97 -13.82 5.57
CA PRO A 32 4.60 -15.22 5.74
C PRO A 32 5.06 -16.08 4.56
N GLY A 33 5.46 -15.45 3.44
CA GLY A 33 5.89 -16.11 2.22
C GLY A 33 4.74 -16.82 1.47
N ASN A 34 5.12 -17.63 0.49
CA ASN A 34 4.22 -18.49 -0.26
C ASN A 34 4.95 -19.81 -0.61
N PRO A 35 4.23 -20.86 -1.07
CA PRO A 35 4.85 -22.15 -1.38
C PRO A 35 6.00 -22.08 -2.38
N GLY A 36 5.94 -21.18 -3.37
CA GLY A 36 7.03 -21.00 -4.35
C GLY A 36 8.28 -20.35 -3.73
N ALA A 37 8.11 -19.42 -2.79
CA ALA A 37 9.21 -18.75 -2.11
C ALA A 37 10.01 -19.71 -1.18
N ALA A 38 9.42 -20.82 -0.75
CA ALA A 38 10.08 -21.84 0.05
C ALA A 38 11.31 -22.48 -0.64
N ALA A 39 11.41 -22.36 -1.97
CA ALA A 39 12.57 -22.83 -2.73
C ALA A 39 13.81 -21.92 -2.52
N PHE A 40 13.63 -20.70 -2.05
CA PHE A 40 14.69 -19.68 -1.97
C PHE A 40 15.12 -19.34 -0.54
N GLY A 41 14.31 -19.69 0.47
CA GLY A 41 14.64 -19.39 1.86
C GLY A 41 13.72 -20.11 2.85
N LYS A 42 14.03 -19.94 4.14
CA LYS A 42 13.24 -20.49 5.24
C LYS A 42 11.94 -19.69 5.37
N LEU A 43 10.79 -20.35 5.33
CA LEU A 43 9.53 -19.69 5.67
C LEU A 43 9.37 -19.55 7.18
N ALA A 44 8.85 -18.40 7.62
CA ALA A 44 8.35 -18.14 8.97
C ALA A 44 6.84 -17.83 8.89
N ASN A 45 6.13 -18.02 10.00
CA ASN A 45 4.68 -17.84 10.06
C ASN A 45 4.33 -16.63 10.93
N VAL A 46 4.71 -15.43 10.46
CA VAL A 46 4.29 -14.15 11.07
C VAL A 46 3.56 -13.38 9.98
N ALA A 47 2.37 -12.88 10.30
CA ALA A 47 1.56 -12.11 9.36
C ALA A 47 2.22 -10.76 9.01
N ALA A 48 1.98 -10.23 7.81
CA ALA A 48 2.61 -9.00 7.37
C ALA A 48 2.10 -7.75 8.10
N ASP A 49 0.96 -7.82 8.76
CA ASP A 49 0.33 -6.79 9.59
C ASP A 49 0.62 -6.96 11.11
N ASP A 50 1.32 -8.02 11.51
CA ASP A 50 1.78 -8.21 12.89
C ASP A 50 3.12 -7.52 13.14
N ILE A 51 3.10 -6.20 13.32
CA ILE A 51 4.30 -5.37 13.46
C ILE A 51 5.20 -5.81 14.60
N ASP A 52 4.64 -6.15 15.77
CA ASP A 52 5.41 -6.59 16.94
C ASP A 52 6.03 -7.97 16.72
N GLY A 53 5.29 -8.87 16.09
CA GLY A 53 5.78 -10.18 15.66
C GLY A 53 6.92 -10.08 14.64
N LEU A 54 6.81 -9.16 13.68
CA LEU A 54 7.83 -8.93 12.66
C LEU A 54 9.13 -8.38 13.27
N VAL A 55 9.06 -7.42 14.19
CA VAL A 55 10.23 -6.90 14.92
C VAL A 55 10.87 -8.00 15.76
N THR A 56 10.07 -8.81 16.44
CA THR A 56 10.55 -9.95 17.23
C THR A 56 11.24 -10.98 16.34
N LEU A 57 10.66 -11.31 15.19
CA LEU A 57 11.25 -12.23 14.22
C LEU A 57 12.58 -11.71 13.70
N ALA A 58 12.68 -10.43 13.33
CA ALA A 58 13.90 -9.81 12.85
C ALA A 58 15.04 -9.93 13.88
N LYS A 59 14.75 -9.72 15.18
CA LYS A 59 15.72 -9.89 16.26
C LYS A 59 16.11 -11.36 16.44
N THR A 60 15.13 -12.26 16.47
CA THR A 60 15.36 -13.71 16.69
C THR A 60 16.20 -14.32 15.57
N GLU A 61 15.97 -13.91 14.33
CA GLU A 61 16.71 -14.37 13.16
C GLU A 61 18.03 -13.60 12.96
N ALA A 62 18.36 -12.65 13.85
CA ALA A 62 19.53 -11.76 13.76
C ALA A 62 19.66 -11.15 12.36
N ALA A 63 18.58 -10.55 11.87
CA ALA A 63 18.52 -9.95 10.54
C ALA A 63 19.44 -8.71 10.45
N ASP A 64 20.33 -8.69 9.48
CA ASP A 64 21.15 -7.53 9.16
C ASP A 64 20.35 -6.46 8.42
N ILE A 65 19.36 -6.92 7.63
CA ILE A 65 18.45 -6.07 6.88
C ILE A 65 17.08 -6.74 6.72
N VAL A 66 16.02 -5.95 6.83
CA VAL A 66 14.65 -6.36 6.55
C VAL A 66 14.16 -5.71 5.26
N VAL A 67 13.71 -6.51 4.30
CA VAL A 67 13.12 -6.05 3.03
C VAL A 67 11.62 -6.15 3.16
N ILE A 68 10.92 -5.01 3.07
CA ILE A 68 9.49 -4.92 3.28
C ILE A 68 8.80 -4.78 1.92
N GLY A 69 8.10 -5.84 1.50
CA GLY A 69 7.42 -5.88 0.20
C GLY A 69 6.08 -5.17 0.18
N PRO A 70 5.12 -5.49 1.10
CA PRO A 70 3.78 -4.92 1.08
C PRO A 70 3.72 -3.52 1.71
N GLU A 71 2.68 -2.77 1.34
CA GLU A 71 2.47 -1.38 1.75
C GLU A 71 1.98 -1.25 3.20
N VAL A 72 1.14 -2.20 3.66
CA VAL A 72 0.50 -2.16 4.99
C VAL A 72 1.52 -1.99 6.12
N PRO A 73 2.52 -2.87 6.28
CA PRO A 73 3.49 -2.71 7.37
C PRO A 73 4.31 -1.42 7.27
N LEU A 74 4.49 -0.85 6.08
CA LEU A 74 5.18 0.43 5.90
C LEU A 74 4.34 1.59 6.43
N VAL A 75 3.05 1.60 6.11
CA VAL A 75 2.10 2.62 6.62
C VAL A 75 1.95 2.53 8.13
N GLU A 76 2.01 1.31 8.68
CA GLU A 76 1.96 1.04 10.13
C GLU A 76 3.30 1.26 10.85
N GLY A 77 4.35 1.70 10.13
CA GLY A 77 5.60 2.17 10.71
C GLY A 77 6.63 1.08 11.04
N LEU A 78 6.56 -0.07 10.38
CA LEU A 78 7.54 -1.14 10.61
C LEU A 78 8.99 -0.69 10.36
N SER A 79 9.24 0.12 9.32
CA SER A 79 10.59 0.66 9.04
C SER A 79 11.11 1.46 10.22
N ASP A 80 10.30 2.39 10.74
CA ASP A 80 10.67 3.24 11.87
C ASP A 80 10.93 2.41 13.14
N ARG A 81 10.12 1.36 13.36
CA ARG A 81 10.27 0.43 14.50
C ARG A 81 11.57 -0.39 14.41
N LEU A 82 11.91 -0.89 13.23
CA LEU A 82 13.15 -1.63 13.00
C LEU A 82 14.39 -0.74 13.17
N GLU A 83 14.35 0.47 12.62
CA GLU A 83 15.45 1.44 12.78
C GLU A 83 15.66 1.84 14.24
N ALA A 84 14.59 2.03 15.02
CA ALA A 84 14.68 2.29 16.46
C ALA A 84 15.36 1.14 17.25
N GLU A 85 15.31 -0.08 16.72
CA GLU A 85 15.98 -1.26 17.28
C GLU A 85 17.37 -1.51 16.66
N GLY A 86 17.87 -0.58 15.82
CA GLY A 86 19.16 -0.68 15.15
C GLY A 86 19.21 -1.68 13.99
N ILE A 87 18.07 -2.16 13.51
CA ILE A 87 17.95 -3.09 12.38
C ILE A 87 17.67 -2.29 11.10
N LYS A 88 18.46 -2.50 10.06
CA LYS A 88 18.27 -1.81 8.77
C LYS A 88 16.98 -2.26 8.11
N ALA A 89 16.19 -1.31 7.61
CA ALA A 89 14.98 -1.58 6.83
C ALA A 89 15.16 -1.07 5.38
N PHE A 90 14.74 -1.88 4.42
CA PHE A 90 14.54 -1.46 3.05
C PHE A 90 13.03 -1.23 2.84
N GLY A 91 12.65 0.03 2.96
CA GLY A 91 11.27 0.52 2.87
C GLY A 91 11.19 1.96 3.40
N PRO A 92 10.21 2.75 2.96
CA PRO A 92 10.02 4.11 3.45
C PRO A 92 9.59 4.13 4.93
N SER A 93 9.82 5.26 5.61
CA SER A 93 9.20 5.54 6.91
C SER A 93 7.67 5.61 6.81
N ALA A 94 6.96 5.49 7.94
CA ALA A 94 5.50 5.64 7.97
C ALA A 94 5.05 6.98 7.35
N ALA A 95 5.77 8.06 7.62
CA ALA A 95 5.47 9.37 7.06
C ALA A 95 5.60 9.41 5.54
N ALA A 96 6.63 8.78 4.96
CA ALA A 96 6.81 8.70 3.51
C ALA A 96 5.83 7.68 2.86
N ALA A 97 5.49 6.60 3.55
CA ALA A 97 4.55 5.59 3.10
C ALA A 97 3.12 6.16 2.91
N GLN A 98 2.79 7.30 3.53
CA GLN A 98 1.51 7.99 3.32
C GLN A 98 1.27 8.40 1.87
N LEU A 99 2.33 8.59 1.06
CA LEU A 99 2.19 8.87 -0.37
C LEU A 99 1.44 7.77 -1.13
N GLU A 100 1.56 6.52 -0.66
CA GLU A 100 0.81 5.36 -1.18
C GLU A 100 -0.39 5.02 -0.29
N GLY A 101 -0.25 5.18 1.02
CA GLY A 101 -1.25 4.81 2.02
C GLY A 101 -2.54 5.64 1.96
N SER A 102 -2.45 6.91 1.56
CA SER A 102 -3.59 7.81 1.38
C SER A 102 -3.48 8.55 0.05
N LYS A 103 -4.46 8.34 -0.81
CA LYS A 103 -4.54 9.02 -2.11
C LYS A 103 -4.77 10.52 -1.93
N ARG A 104 -5.56 10.89 -0.92
CA ARG A 104 -5.75 12.27 -0.51
C ARG A 104 -4.41 12.93 -0.15
N PHE A 105 -3.63 12.29 0.74
CA PHE A 105 -2.32 12.82 1.13
C PHE A 105 -1.41 13.02 -0.08
N GLY A 106 -1.35 12.03 -0.99
CA GLY A 106 -0.58 12.14 -2.23
C GLY A 106 -1.02 13.32 -3.11
N ARG A 107 -2.34 13.56 -3.24
CA ARG A 107 -2.89 14.68 -4.00
C ARG A 107 -2.61 16.03 -3.33
N GLU A 108 -2.76 16.11 -2.01
CA GLU A 108 -2.45 17.32 -1.23
C GLU A 108 -0.94 17.64 -1.30
N PHE A 109 -0.09 16.62 -1.26
CA PHE A 109 1.35 16.75 -1.47
C PHE A 109 1.66 17.36 -2.85
N CYS A 110 1.05 16.83 -3.91
CA CYS A 110 1.21 17.38 -5.27
C CYS A 110 0.75 18.85 -5.35
N ASN A 111 -0.36 19.22 -4.71
CA ASN A 111 -0.83 20.60 -4.66
C ASN A 111 0.18 21.52 -3.98
N ARG A 112 0.68 21.12 -2.82
CA ARG A 112 1.64 21.89 -2.03
C ARG A 112 2.92 22.20 -2.82
N ASP A 113 3.40 21.21 -3.56
CA ASP A 113 4.67 21.29 -4.29
C ASP A 113 4.49 21.68 -5.77
N ASN A 114 3.29 22.14 -6.16
CA ASN A 114 2.92 22.56 -7.51
C ASN A 114 3.21 21.50 -8.59
N ILE A 115 3.06 20.22 -8.24
CA ILE A 115 3.15 19.12 -9.20
C ILE A 115 1.85 19.08 -10.01
N PRO A 116 1.92 19.14 -11.36
CA PRO A 116 0.74 19.12 -12.21
C PRO A 116 -0.13 17.89 -11.98
N GLN A 117 -1.43 18.11 -11.80
CA GLN A 117 -2.41 17.04 -11.68
C GLN A 117 -3.76 17.48 -12.23
N ARG A 118 -4.66 16.52 -12.46
CA ARG A 118 -6.02 16.79 -12.90
C ARG A 118 -6.87 17.34 -11.77
N GLN A 119 -8.06 17.83 -12.11
CA GLN A 119 -9.04 18.28 -11.12
C GLN A 119 -9.46 17.09 -10.24
N TRP A 120 -9.47 17.27 -8.93
CA TRP A 120 -9.84 16.26 -7.97
C TRP A 120 -10.41 16.88 -6.70
N ASN A 121 -11.18 16.10 -5.95
CA ASN A 121 -11.56 16.44 -4.58
C ASN A 121 -11.83 15.15 -3.79
N TYR A 122 -11.89 15.25 -2.46
CA TYR A 122 -12.21 14.13 -1.58
C TYR A 122 -13.54 14.35 -0.87
N PHE A 123 -14.22 13.26 -0.52
CA PHE A 123 -15.55 13.28 0.04
C PHE A 123 -15.76 12.20 1.07
N THR A 124 -16.59 12.54 2.08
CA THR A 124 -17.18 11.61 3.05
C THR A 124 -18.71 11.58 2.90
N ASP A 125 -19.25 12.45 2.08
CA ASP A 125 -20.69 12.61 1.78
C ASP A 125 -20.97 12.26 0.32
N ALA A 126 -21.94 11.38 0.10
CA ALA A 126 -22.23 10.87 -1.23
C ALA A 126 -22.85 11.92 -2.16
N ASP A 127 -23.73 12.80 -1.63
CA ASP A 127 -24.42 13.79 -2.46
C ASP A 127 -23.44 14.86 -2.94
N ALA A 128 -22.52 15.30 -2.08
CA ALA A 128 -21.45 16.21 -2.45
C ALA A 128 -20.49 15.59 -3.48
N ALA A 129 -20.16 14.30 -3.33
CA ALA A 129 -19.32 13.57 -4.29
C ALA A 129 -20.00 13.47 -5.67
N LYS A 130 -21.28 13.12 -5.72
CA LYS A 130 -22.07 13.04 -6.96
C LYS A 130 -22.19 14.40 -7.64
N ALA A 131 -22.44 15.46 -6.86
CA ALA A 131 -22.49 16.82 -7.39
C ALA A 131 -21.18 17.22 -8.06
N PHE A 132 -20.03 16.92 -7.42
CA PHE A 132 -18.71 17.18 -7.99
C PHE A 132 -18.46 16.33 -9.26
N ALA A 133 -18.76 15.02 -9.22
CA ALA A 133 -18.63 14.14 -10.38
C ALA A 133 -19.41 14.66 -11.60
N GLY A 134 -20.61 15.22 -11.37
CA GLY A 134 -21.42 15.84 -12.41
C GLY A 134 -20.81 17.10 -13.06
N THR A 135 -19.79 17.70 -12.46
CA THR A 135 -19.06 18.83 -13.07
C THR A 135 -17.95 18.40 -14.03
N LEU A 136 -17.58 17.11 -14.01
CA LEU A 136 -16.47 16.56 -14.80
C LEU A 136 -16.98 16.03 -16.14
N THR A 137 -16.77 16.81 -17.21
CA THR A 137 -17.37 16.57 -18.55
C THR A 137 -16.80 15.39 -19.33
N GLY A 138 -15.66 14.85 -18.92
CA GLY A 138 -14.96 13.73 -19.59
C GLY A 138 -15.07 12.39 -18.88
N GLY A 139 -16.01 12.26 -17.93
CA GLY A 139 -16.04 11.14 -16.99
C GLY A 139 -15.12 11.37 -15.79
N CYS A 140 -15.18 10.47 -14.83
CA CYS A 140 -14.38 10.58 -13.62
C CYS A 140 -13.81 9.23 -13.19
N VAL A 141 -12.91 9.28 -12.21
CA VAL A 141 -12.41 8.09 -11.50
C VAL A 141 -12.74 8.25 -10.03
N VAL A 142 -13.45 7.28 -9.49
CA VAL A 142 -13.79 7.21 -8.05
C VAL A 142 -12.82 6.25 -7.39
N LYS A 143 -12.19 6.69 -6.30
CA LYS A 143 -11.16 5.92 -5.59
C LYS A 143 -11.41 5.89 -4.09
N ALA A 144 -11.38 4.72 -3.48
CA ALA A 144 -11.23 4.60 -2.03
C ALA A 144 -9.89 5.22 -1.60
N ASP A 145 -9.87 6.00 -0.52
CA ASP A 145 -8.65 6.72 -0.11
C ASP A 145 -7.56 5.76 0.36
N GLY A 146 -7.91 4.82 1.24
CA GLY A 146 -6.97 3.87 1.84
C GLY A 146 -6.54 2.73 0.91
N LEU A 147 -5.75 1.82 1.49
CA LEU A 147 -5.27 0.62 0.81
C LEU A 147 -6.43 -0.36 0.58
N ALA A 148 -6.76 -0.63 -0.66
CA ALA A 148 -7.85 -1.52 -1.09
C ALA A 148 -7.37 -2.65 -2.03
N ALA A 149 -6.11 -3.06 -1.91
CA ALA A 149 -5.48 -4.16 -2.67
C ALA A 149 -5.71 -4.05 -4.20
N GLY A 150 -5.62 -2.83 -4.74
CA GLY A 150 -5.83 -2.57 -6.17
C GLY A 150 -7.29 -2.60 -6.64
N LYS A 151 -8.26 -2.81 -5.74
CA LYS A 151 -9.69 -2.95 -6.10
C LYS A 151 -10.54 -1.70 -5.82
N GLY A 152 -9.98 -0.72 -5.10
CA GLY A 152 -10.68 0.50 -4.67
C GLY A 152 -10.68 1.61 -5.72
N VAL A 153 -10.69 1.30 -7.02
CA VAL A 153 -10.68 2.29 -8.11
C VAL A 153 -11.72 1.89 -9.15
N THR A 154 -12.61 2.81 -9.50
CA THR A 154 -13.61 2.65 -10.55
C THR A 154 -13.49 3.79 -11.55
N VAL A 155 -13.31 3.46 -12.82
CA VAL A 155 -13.38 4.41 -13.94
C VAL A 155 -14.84 4.50 -14.37
N CYS A 156 -15.37 5.71 -14.43
CA CYS A 156 -16.77 5.99 -14.76
C CYS A 156 -16.85 6.86 -16.01
N ASP A 157 -17.56 6.37 -17.01
CA ASP A 157 -17.79 7.10 -18.27
C ASP A 157 -19.00 8.05 -18.14
N THR A 158 -19.96 7.71 -17.26
CA THR A 158 -21.20 8.47 -17.06
C THR A 158 -21.38 8.89 -15.60
N THR A 159 -22.26 9.87 -15.38
CA THR A 159 -22.66 10.33 -14.04
C THR A 159 -23.40 9.26 -13.25
N GLU A 160 -24.15 8.39 -13.93
CA GLU A 160 -24.88 7.27 -13.33
C GLU A 160 -23.92 6.21 -12.79
N GLU A 161 -22.88 5.85 -13.55
CA GLU A 161 -21.82 4.95 -13.12
C GLU A 161 -21.05 5.53 -11.92
N ALA A 162 -20.75 6.82 -11.97
CA ALA A 162 -20.10 7.53 -10.86
C ALA A 162 -20.96 7.48 -9.59
N ALA A 163 -22.26 7.75 -9.71
CA ALA A 163 -23.18 7.72 -8.58
C ALA A 163 -23.24 6.33 -7.92
N LEU A 164 -23.35 5.27 -8.71
CA LEU A 164 -23.34 3.90 -8.20
C LEU A 164 -22.03 3.56 -7.49
N SER A 165 -20.88 3.91 -8.08
CA SER A 165 -19.57 3.66 -7.50
C SER A 165 -19.37 4.42 -6.19
N ILE A 166 -19.83 5.68 -6.11
CA ILE A 166 -19.77 6.51 -4.90
C ILE A 166 -20.60 5.88 -3.79
N ASP A 167 -21.86 5.48 -4.08
CA ASP A 167 -22.74 4.85 -3.10
C ASP A 167 -22.16 3.53 -2.57
N GLU A 168 -21.63 2.69 -3.45
CA GLU A 168 -21.00 1.44 -3.05
C GLU A 168 -19.76 1.65 -2.16
N MET A 169 -18.88 2.57 -2.54
CA MET A 169 -17.64 2.81 -1.79
C MET A 169 -17.93 3.41 -0.41
N LEU A 170 -18.70 4.51 -0.34
CA LEU A 170 -19.08 5.14 0.93
C LEU A 170 -20.04 4.26 1.75
N GLY A 171 -20.75 3.33 1.10
CA GLY A 171 -21.54 2.29 1.76
C GLY A 171 -20.71 1.20 2.45
N GLY A 172 -19.38 1.32 2.46
CA GLY A 172 -18.49 0.43 3.22
C GLY A 172 -17.94 -0.76 2.43
N ARG A 173 -18.00 -0.75 1.10
CA ARG A 173 -17.49 -1.84 0.24
C ARG A 173 -16.04 -2.26 0.56
N PHE A 174 -15.22 -1.31 1.02
CA PHE A 174 -13.82 -1.54 1.37
C PHE A 174 -13.51 -1.23 2.84
N GLY A 175 -14.53 -1.26 3.73
CA GLY A 175 -14.38 -0.95 5.15
C GLY A 175 -13.79 0.44 5.37
N GLU A 176 -12.86 0.57 6.31
CA GLU A 176 -12.19 1.83 6.66
C GLU A 176 -11.47 2.48 5.46
N ALA A 177 -10.96 1.68 4.50
CA ALA A 177 -10.30 2.21 3.32
C ALA A 177 -11.22 3.07 2.44
N SER A 178 -12.54 2.90 2.54
CA SER A 178 -13.54 3.68 1.82
C SER A 178 -14.38 4.61 2.71
N ALA A 179 -13.96 4.86 3.96
CA ALA A 179 -14.57 5.89 4.81
C ALA A 179 -14.45 7.30 4.18
N GLN A 180 -13.46 7.47 3.32
CA GLN A 180 -13.29 8.63 2.43
C GLN A 180 -13.02 8.14 1.01
N ILE A 181 -13.48 8.92 0.03
CA ILE A 181 -13.23 8.67 -1.38
C ILE A 181 -12.64 9.90 -2.06
N LEU A 182 -11.86 9.67 -3.12
CA LEU A 182 -11.49 10.68 -4.08
C LEU A 182 -12.34 10.52 -5.33
N VAL A 183 -12.75 11.67 -5.88
CA VAL A 183 -13.31 11.77 -7.23
C VAL A 183 -12.37 12.67 -8.03
N GLU A 184 -11.90 12.19 -9.15
CA GLU A 184 -10.96 12.93 -9.99
C GLU A 184 -11.34 12.86 -11.47
N GLU A 185 -10.91 13.89 -12.22
CA GLU A 185 -11.08 13.95 -13.66
C GLU A 185 -10.35 12.78 -14.32
N ARG A 186 -11.02 12.09 -15.23
CA ARG A 186 -10.45 11.02 -16.03
C ARG A 186 -9.43 11.57 -17.02
N ILE A 187 -8.31 10.87 -17.16
CA ILE A 187 -7.32 11.10 -18.22
C ILE A 187 -7.66 10.15 -19.38
N SER A 188 -7.91 10.72 -20.54
CA SER A 188 -8.14 9.99 -21.79
C SER A 188 -6.82 9.73 -22.52
#